data_0c61bb7ed8a3bdee3d125693956963c8
#
_entry.id   0c61bb7ed8a3bdee3d125693956963c8
#
_cell.length_a   1.000
_cell.length_b   1.000
_cell.length_c   1.000
_cell.angle_alpha   90.00
_cell.angle_beta   90.00
_cell.angle_gamma   90.00
#
_symmetry.space_group_name_H-M   'P 1'
#
loop_
_entity.id
_entity.type
_entity.pdbx_description
1 polymer ?
#
loop_
_entity_poly.entity_id
_entity_poly.type
_entity_poly.pdbx_seq_one_letter_code
_entity_poly.pdbx_strand_id
1 'polypeptide(L)'
;MGLFDGVATPGQTACGATADLASLLGWPVVLVLDVSAQAETAAAVAEGCARYRDDVAIAGVILNRVASPRHLALIAPALQRRGLKLF
;
A
#
# COMPACT_ATOMS: atom_id res chain seq x y z
N MET A 1 0.26 -4.60 -11.71
CA MET A 1 1.59 -4.04 -11.44
C MET A 1 1.64 -3.51 -10.02
N GLY A 2 2.68 -3.83 -9.30
CA GLY A 2 2.83 -3.37 -7.91
C GLY A 2 3.36 -1.96 -7.81
N LEU A 3 3.20 -1.36 -6.63
CA LEU A 3 3.62 0.02 -6.35
C LEU A 3 5.11 0.26 -6.65
N PHE A 4 5.96 -0.70 -6.30
CA PHE A 4 7.41 -0.58 -6.45
C PHE A 4 7.97 -1.31 -7.68
N ASP A 5 7.11 -1.97 -8.44
CA ASP A 5 7.56 -2.73 -9.61
C ASP A 5 7.71 -1.80 -10.81
N GLY A 6 8.80 -1.94 -11.51
CA GLY A 6 9.11 -1.14 -12.68
C GLY A 6 9.91 -1.96 -13.68
N VAL A 7 10.52 -1.26 -14.63
CA VAL A 7 11.38 -1.91 -15.64
C VAL A 7 12.78 -2.18 -15.08
N ALA A 8 13.47 -3.17 -15.65
CA ALA A 8 14.82 -3.52 -15.21
C ALA A 8 15.85 -2.43 -15.54
N THR A 9 15.63 -1.70 -16.64
CA THR A 9 16.53 -0.65 -17.09
C THR A 9 16.09 0.69 -16.48
N PRO A 10 16.97 1.40 -15.74
CA PRO A 10 16.65 2.69 -15.18
C PRO A 10 16.31 3.73 -16.25
N GLY A 11 15.32 4.57 -15.95
CA GLY A 11 14.94 5.71 -16.76
C GLY A 11 15.01 7.00 -15.95
N GLN A 12 14.30 8.05 -16.38
CA GLN A 12 14.28 9.34 -15.70
C GLN A 12 13.68 9.25 -14.30
N THR A 13 12.77 8.30 -14.08
CA THR A 13 12.14 8.04 -12.78
C THR A 13 12.66 6.72 -12.20
N ALA A 14 13.97 6.54 -12.21
CA ALA A 14 14.63 5.29 -11.78
C ALA A 14 14.09 4.10 -12.58
N CYS A 15 13.40 3.13 -11.94
CA CYS A 15 12.88 1.95 -12.64
C CYS A 15 11.53 2.18 -13.31
N GLY A 16 10.98 3.38 -13.24
CA GLY A 16 9.67 3.69 -13.82
C GLY A 16 8.49 3.10 -13.03
N ALA A 17 8.70 2.75 -11.76
CA ALA A 17 7.61 2.28 -10.90
C ALA A 17 6.65 3.43 -10.56
N THR A 18 5.42 3.09 -10.18
CA THR A 18 4.45 4.07 -9.71
C THR A 18 4.98 4.88 -8.53
N ALA A 19 5.73 4.23 -7.63
CA ALA A 19 6.37 4.89 -6.51
C ALA A 19 7.35 5.98 -6.95
N ASP A 20 8.10 5.74 -8.00
CA ASP A 20 9.05 6.73 -8.54
C ASP A 20 8.32 7.97 -9.04
N LEU A 21 7.20 7.78 -9.74
CA LEU A 21 6.41 8.90 -10.23
C LEU A 21 5.79 9.68 -9.07
N ALA A 22 5.25 9.00 -8.07
CA ALA A 22 4.67 9.64 -6.90
C ALA A 22 5.72 10.46 -6.14
N SER A 23 6.92 9.91 -5.98
CA SER A 23 8.04 10.62 -5.35
C SER A 23 8.44 11.87 -6.14
N LEU A 24 8.57 11.73 -7.46
CA LEU A 24 8.95 12.83 -8.34
C LEU A 24 7.94 13.98 -8.26
N LEU A 25 6.65 13.66 -8.21
CA LEU A 25 5.58 14.65 -8.17
C LEU A 25 5.28 15.15 -6.75
N GLY A 26 5.80 14.50 -5.73
CA GLY A 26 5.49 14.82 -4.34
C GLY A 26 4.06 14.46 -3.96
N TRP A 27 3.43 13.50 -4.66
CA TRP A 27 2.05 13.11 -4.41
C TRP A 27 1.95 11.97 -3.41
N PRO A 28 0.99 12.04 -2.46
CA PRO A 28 0.71 10.90 -1.59
C PRO A 28 0.07 9.76 -2.38
N VAL A 29 0.25 8.55 -1.88
CA VAL A 29 -0.28 7.33 -2.49
C VAL A 29 -1.40 6.78 -1.63
N VAL A 30 -2.51 6.41 -2.25
CA VAL A 30 -3.55 5.59 -1.62
C VAL A 30 -3.33 4.15 -2.10
N LEU A 31 -3.14 3.26 -1.14
CA LEU A 31 -2.83 1.86 -1.42
C LEU A 31 -4.13 1.06 -1.50
N VAL A 32 -4.37 0.39 -2.62
CA VAL A 32 -5.50 -0.53 -2.76
C VAL A 32 -4.98 -1.95 -2.56
N LEU A 33 -5.49 -2.63 -1.52
CA LEU A 33 -5.07 -3.98 -1.18
C LEU A 33 -6.18 -4.98 -1.51
N ASP A 34 -5.83 -6.03 -2.22
CA ASP A 34 -6.68 -7.20 -2.36
C ASP A 34 -6.46 -8.08 -1.12
N VAL A 35 -7.48 -8.16 -0.27
CA VAL A 35 -7.40 -8.87 1.01
C VAL A 35 -8.07 -10.24 0.96
N SER A 36 -8.28 -10.80 -0.22
CA SER A 36 -8.81 -12.16 -0.37
C SER A 36 -7.95 -13.13 0.44
N ALA A 37 -8.60 -13.94 1.29
CA ALA A 37 -7.94 -14.93 2.13
C ALA A 37 -6.84 -14.36 3.04
N GLN A 38 -6.87 -13.06 3.33
CA GLN A 38 -5.93 -12.40 4.24
C GLN A 38 -6.68 -11.66 5.35
N ALA A 39 -6.10 -11.65 6.52
CA ALA A 39 -6.57 -10.84 7.65
C ALA A 39 -5.44 -9.95 8.13
N GLU A 40 -4.73 -10.32 9.19
CA GLU A 40 -3.63 -9.50 9.70
C GLU A 40 -2.46 -9.39 8.72
N THR A 41 -2.27 -10.38 7.85
CA THR A 41 -1.23 -10.32 6.80
C THR A 41 -1.42 -9.11 5.89
N ALA A 42 -2.66 -8.70 5.63
CA ALA A 42 -2.93 -7.49 4.85
C ALA A 42 -2.32 -6.25 5.51
N ALA A 43 -2.38 -6.15 6.85
CA ALA A 43 -1.75 -5.05 7.56
C ALA A 43 -0.23 -5.10 7.47
N ALA A 44 0.36 -6.30 7.48
CA ALA A 44 1.80 -6.46 7.31
C ALA A 44 2.25 -5.99 5.91
N VAL A 45 1.49 -6.31 4.87
CA VAL A 45 1.77 -5.84 3.51
C VAL A 45 1.66 -4.32 3.43
N ALA A 46 0.61 -3.75 4.00
CA ALA A 46 0.40 -2.30 3.99
C ALA A 46 1.52 -1.57 4.73
N GLU A 47 1.92 -2.07 5.89
CA GLU A 47 3.03 -1.51 6.66
C GLU A 47 4.35 -1.60 5.90
N GLY A 48 4.61 -2.74 5.27
CA GLY A 48 5.78 -2.91 4.43
C GLY A 48 5.83 -1.89 3.30
N CYS A 49 4.72 -1.67 2.61
CA CYS A 49 4.63 -0.66 1.56
C CYS A 49 4.85 0.75 2.11
N ALA A 50 4.30 1.06 3.29
CA ALA A 50 4.41 2.38 3.88
C ALA A 50 5.83 2.73 4.33
N ARG A 51 6.65 1.72 4.65
CA ARG A 51 7.99 1.90 5.20
C ARG A 51 9.11 1.57 4.22
N TYR A 52 8.78 1.02 3.07
CA TYR A 52 9.78 0.51 2.13
C TYR A 52 10.69 1.61 1.58
N ARG A 53 10.13 2.80 1.34
CA ARG A 53 10.90 3.95 0.86
C ARG A 53 10.46 5.20 1.62
N ASP A 54 11.43 6.01 2.02
CA ASP A 54 11.17 7.25 2.76
C ASP A 54 10.58 8.36 1.89
N ASP A 55 10.79 8.26 0.57
CA ASP A 55 10.35 9.27 -0.39
C ASP A 55 8.93 9.03 -0.91
N VAL A 56 8.25 7.99 -0.42
CA VAL A 56 6.88 7.66 -0.79
C VAL A 56 5.99 7.73 0.44
N ALA A 57 4.99 8.61 0.40
CA ALA A 57 4.04 8.77 1.49
C ALA A 57 2.76 7.98 1.18
N ILE A 58 2.37 7.08 2.08
CA ILE A 58 1.09 6.36 1.99
C ILE A 58 0.05 7.13 2.78
N ALA A 59 -0.91 7.73 2.08
CA ALA A 59 -1.99 8.51 2.69
C ALA A 59 -3.03 7.65 3.39
N GLY A 60 -3.21 6.43 2.91
CA GLY A 60 -4.18 5.50 3.49
C GLY A 60 -4.36 4.27 2.62
N VAL A 61 -5.30 3.42 3.02
CA VAL A 61 -5.53 2.12 2.42
C VAL A 61 -7.00 1.96 2.05
N ILE A 62 -7.26 1.40 0.89
CA ILE A 62 -8.57 0.92 0.47
C ILE A 62 -8.51 -0.60 0.38
N LEU A 63 -9.46 -1.27 1.02
CA LEU A 63 -9.52 -2.73 1.00
C LEU A 63 -10.43 -3.20 -0.13
N ASN A 64 -9.93 -4.09 -0.95
CA ASN A 64 -10.69 -4.74 -2.02
C ASN A 64 -10.93 -6.21 -1.66
N ARG A 65 -12.10 -6.73 -2.01
CA ARG A 65 -12.51 -8.12 -1.77
C ARG A 65 -12.63 -8.49 -0.30
N VAL A 66 -13.19 -7.60 0.49
CA VAL A 66 -13.56 -7.92 1.87
C VAL A 66 -14.75 -8.88 1.84
N ALA A 67 -14.57 -10.05 2.45
CA ALA A 67 -15.55 -11.15 2.35
C ALA A 67 -16.77 -10.93 3.24
N SER A 68 -16.62 -10.26 4.38
CA SER A 68 -17.69 -10.13 5.38
C SER A 68 -17.35 -9.01 6.38
N PRO A 69 -18.34 -8.55 7.18
CA PRO A 69 -18.06 -7.65 8.30
C PRO A 69 -17.06 -8.22 9.30
N ARG A 70 -17.08 -9.53 9.53
CA ARG A 70 -16.09 -10.19 10.41
C ARG A 70 -14.69 -10.08 9.83
N HIS A 71 -14.53 -10.26 8.53
CA HIS A 71 -13.26 -10.11 7.84
C HIS A 71 -12.71 -8.69 8.03
N LEU A 72 -13.56 -7.68 7.80
CA LEU A 72 -13.18 -6.29 8.02
C LEU A 72 -12.79 -6.03 9.48
N ALA A 73 -13.53 -6.61 10.44
CA ALA A 73 -13.25 -6.44 11.86
C ALA A 73 -11.91 -7.03 12.28
N LEU A 74 -11.36 -7.96 11.53
CA LEU A 74 -10.01 -8.50 11.76
C LEU A 74 -8.91 -7.60 11.18
N ILE A 75 -9.18 -6.98 10.05
CA ILE A 75 -8.16 -6.19 9.32
C ILE A 75 -8.07 -4.76 9.84
N ALA A 76 -9.21 -4.10 10.05
CA ALA A 76 -9.23 -2.67 10.38
C ALA A 76 -8.44 -2.33 11.65
N PRO A 77 -8.59 -3.06 12.78
CA PRO A 77 -7.79 -2.78 13.96
C PRO A 77 -6.30 -2.99 13.73
N ALA A 78 -5.92 -3.99 12.92
CA ALA A 78 -4.53 -4.27 12.61
C ALA A 78 -3.89 -3.10 11.85
N LEU A 79 -4.60 -2.51 10.89
CA LEU A 79 -4.15 -1.32 10.17
C LEU A 79 -4.03 -0.12 11.11
N GLN A 80 -5.04 0.08 11.96
CA GLN A 80 -5.04 1.20 12.90
C GLN A 80 -3.89 1.12 13.90
N ARG A 81 -3.54 -0.08 14.38
CA ARG A 81 -2.40 -0.27 15.27
C ARG A 81 -1.07 0.14 14.62
N ARG A 82 -1.01 0.14 13.30
CA ARG A 82 0.18 0.55 12.55
C ARG A 82 0.11 2.00 12.09
N GLY A 83 -0.90 2.75 12.52
CA GLY A 83 -1.05 4.15 12.15
C GLY A 83 -1.49 4.36 10.70
N LEU A 84 -2.05 3.33 10.06
CA LEU A 84 -2.51 3.39 8.67
C LEU A 84 -3.99 3.74 8.64
N LYS A 85 -4.32 4.76 7.83
CA LYS A 85 -5.70 5.22 7.68
C LYS A 85 -6.44 4.29 6.72
N LEU A 86 -7.61 3.84 7.13
CA LEU A 86 -8.51 3.06 6.28
C LEU A 86 -9.59 3.98 5.71
N PHE A 87 -9.72 3.97 4.40
CA PHE A 87 -10.76 4.71 3.70
C PHE A 87 -12.01 3.87 3.45
#